data_282d7f23c40fee2848ca823de8869e44
#
_entry.id   282d7f23c40fee2848ca823de8869e44
#
_cell.length_a   1.000
_cell.length_b   1.000
_cell.length_c   1.000
_cell.angle_alpha   90.00
_cell.angle_beta   90.00
_cell.angle_gamma   90.00
#
_symmetry.space_group_name_H-M   'P 1'
#
loop_
_entity.id
_entity.type
_entity.pdbx_description
1 polymer ?
#
loop_
_entity_poly.entity_id
_entity_poly.type
_entity_poly.pdbx_seq_one_letter_code
_entity_poly.pdbx_strand_id
1 'polypeptide(L)'
;MSEPDLNSTTGYLVVLRNRQFLALWLAQILAQLVDKVVLILLIALAVADGGSDVNTRESAIMIAMTLPAVFLGSIAGIFVDWHPKREVLILCNFLRGACIFAIPFAPRSLAILLLLTFLISTLTNFFAPAEQSAIPLVVPKQDLLAANALFTITEVGSLIVGFAIGAPLLTFTLHLFPEATSYSREVLLGSLYIISGLFLLALPKDEIIHPKKVGSGLWTDLREAFQYVRHNHLIGGAMLQMILLYAVLGAMQKLSLNLAEVVTGNREEFGSFVASVGLGLAIGAFILGKFGNRFTHRPLPLIGFIGMAIGLLMYAFVSNQWVVWLIGSFIGVNGALIVIPMRTVIQEHTPENMRGKVFGLLNNGQNVAASLPLAVIAVSLDFLTNVFGKQNGGKQQIGFQIVLIVFSLLVFGLGAWAWKRTKKALSNVL
;
A
#
# COMPACT_ATOMS: atom_id res chain seq x y z
N MET A 1 0.08 37.27 -19.72
CA MET A 1 -0.06 36.44 -18.51
C MET A 1 -1.48 36.61 -18.04
N SER A 2 -2.36 35.70 -18.40
CA SER A 2 -3.76 35.67 -17.91
C SER A 2 -3.73 35.17 -16.48
N GLU A 3 -4.38 35.89 -15.57
CA GLU A 3 -4.60 35.47 -14.19
C GLU A 3 -5.20 34.05 -14.16
N PRO A 4 -4.73 33.19 -13.25
CA PRO A 4 -5.33 31.87 -13.10
C PRO A 4 -6.76 32.09 -12.56
N ASP A 5 -7.72 31.54 -13.29
CA ASP A 5 -9.14 31.53 -12.94
C ASP A 5 -9.31 30.87 -11.56
N LEU A 6 -9.52 31.70 -10.52
CA LEU A 6 -9.74 31.29 -9.13
C LEU A 6 -11.05 30.49 -8.93
N ASN A 7 -11.83 30.30 -10.00
CA ASN A 7 -13.08 29.55 -10.03
C ASN A 7 -13.00 28.15 -10.68
N SER A 8 -11.80 27.66 -11.03
CA SER A 8 -11.69 26.27 -11.43
C SER A 8 -12.01 25.38 -10.21
N THR A 9 -13.17 24.76 -10.22
CA THR A 9 -13.60 23.74 -9.25
C THR A 9 -12.65 22.56 -9.33
N THR A 10 -11.49 22.68 -8.73
CA THR A 10 -10.53 21.57 -8.54
C THR A 10 -10.91 20.83 -7.27
N GLY A 11 -10.76 19.51 -7.26
CA GLY A 11 -11.03 18.72 -6.08
C GLY A 11 -11.82 17.44 -6.38
N TYR A 12 -12.23 16.75 -5.35
CA TYR A 12 -12.89 15.45 -5.44
C TYR A 12 -14.08 15.40 -6.40
N LEU A 13 -14.95 16.45 -6.40
CA LEU A 13 -16.15 16.46 -7.24
C LEU A 13 -15.83 16.47 -8.73
N VAL A 14 -14.75 17.14 -9.13
CA VAL A 14 -14.32 17.18 -10.54
C VAL A 14 -13.84 15.80 -10.97
N VAL A 15 -12.98 15.19 -10.14
CA VAL A 15 -12.43 13.86 -10.41
C VAL A 15 -13.53 12.80 -10.46
N LEU A 16 -14.49 12.82 -9.52
CA LEU A 16 -15.62 11.89 -9.47
C LEU A 16 -16.65 12.08 -10.61
N ARG A 17 -16.70 13.25 -11.25
CA ARG A 17 -17.51 13.46 -12.46
C ARG A 17 -16.87 12.85 -13.71
N ASN A 18 -15.60 12.56 -13.69
CA ASN A 18 -14.93 11.87 -14.79
C ASN A 18 -15.32 10.39 -14.79
N ARG A 19 -16.08 9.96 -15.79
CA ARG A 19 -16.60 8.58 -15.90
C ARG A 19 -15.50 7.52 -15.97
N GLN A 20 -14.39 7.83 -16.64
CA GLN A 20 -13.26 6.90 -16.76
C GLN A 20 -12.54 6.74 -15.43
N PHE A 21 -12.30 7.83 -14.72
CA PHE A 21 -11.74 7.78 -13.37
C PHE A 21 -12.69 7.07 -12.39
N LEU A 22 -13.98 7.38 -12.44
CA LEU A 22 -14.98 6.74 -11.57
C LEU A 22 -15.00 5.22 -11.78
N ALA A 23 -14.93 4.75 -13.04
CA ALA A 23 -14.85 3.33 -13.34
C ALA A 23 -13.58 2.68 -12.80
N LEU A 24 -12.40 3.32 -12.97
CA LEU A 24 -11.14 2.86 -12.42
C LEU A 24 -11.20 2.81 -10.88
N TRP A 25 -11.75 3.84 -10.25
CA TRP A 25 -11.85 3.95 -8.79
C TRP A 25 -12.83 2.92 -8.20
N LEU A 26 -14.00 2.71 -8.82
CA LEU A 26 -14.95 1.66 -8.40
C LEU A 26 -14.35 0.26 -8.56
N ALA A 27 -13.62 0.03 -9.64
CA ALA A 27 -12.89 -1.22 -9.82
C ALA A 27 -11.86 -1.45 -8.72
N GLN A 28 -11.12 -0.41 -8.32
CA GLN A 28 -10.17 -0.46 -7.21
C GLN A 28 -10.85 -0.77 -5.88
N ILE A 29 -11.97 -0.07 -5.56
CA ILE A 29 -12.72 -0.31 -4.32
C ILE A 29 -13.06 -1.79 -4.20
N LEU A 30 -13.66 -2.37 -5.26
CA LEU A 30 -14.04 -3.77 -5.26
C LEU A 30 -12.82 -4.69 -5.16
N ALA A 31 -11.80 -4.50 -5.99
CA ALA A 31 -10.62 -5.35 -5.99
C ALA A 31 -9.90 -5.33 -4.65
N GLN A 32 -9.65 -4.15 -4.08
CA GLN A 32 -8.98 -3.98 -2.79
C GLN A 32 -9.77 -4.62 -1.63
N LEU A 33 -11.09 -4.49 -1.63
CA LEU A 33 -11.94 -5.10 -0.62
C LEU A 33 -11.93 -6.62 -0.73
N VAL A 34 -12.07 -7.13 -1.95
CA VAL A 34 -12.03 -8.58 -2.22
C VAL A 34 -10.67 -9.16 -1.87
N ASP A 35 -9.54 -8.49 -2.15
CA ASP A 35 -8.20 -8.93 -1.78
C ASP A 35 -8.09 -9.26 -0.27
N LYS A 36 -8.71 -8.45 0.60
CA LYS A 36 -8.68 -8.66 2.06
C LYS A 36 -9.56 -9.84 2.48
N VAL A 37 -10.74 -9.97 1.88
CA VAL A 37 -11.67 -11.07 2.18
C VAL A 37 -11.14 -12.40 1.63
N VAL A 38 -10.49 -12.41 0.46
CA VAL A 38 -9.82 -13.58 -0.12
C VAL A 38 -8.71 -14.09 0.80
N LEU A 39 -7.92 -13.20 1.39
CA LEU A 39 -6.90 -13.63 2.37
C LEU A 39 -7.53 -14.39 3.54
N ILE A 40 -8.65 -13.89 4.08
CA ILE A 40 -9.39 -14.57 5.17
C ILE A 40 -9.90 -15.94 4.69
N LEU A 41 -10.48 -16.01 3.48
CA LEU A 41 -10.96 -17.25 2.89
C LEU A 41 -9.83 -18.28 2.73
N LEU A 42 -8.70 -17.88 2.15
CA LEU A 42 -7.55 -18.77 1.89
C LEU A 42 -6.95 -19.32 3.21
N ILE A 43 -6.83 -18.48 4.24
CA ILE A 43 -6.41 -18.92 5.56
C ILE A 43 -7.42 -19.90 6.15
N ALA A 44 -8.72 -19.57 6.11
CA ALA A 44 -9.77 -20.47 6.63
C ALA A 44 -9.77 -21.83 5.93
N LEU A 45 -9.58 -21.85 4.60
CA LEU A 45 -9.49 -23.09 3.84
C LEU A 45 -8.22 -23.89 4.16
N ALA A 46 -7.09 -23.23 4.39
CA ALA A 46 -5.83 -23.88 4.73
C ALA A 46 -5.88 -24.62 6.08
N VAL A 47 -6.66 -24.09 7.03
CA VAL A 47 -6.77 -24.67 8.39
C VAL A 47 -8.02 -25.54 8.61
N ALA A 48 -8.90 -25.63 7.61
CA ALA A 48 -10.18 -26.33 7.71
C ALA A 48 -10.06 -27.83 8.07
N ASP A 49 -8.93 -28.47 7.71
CA ASP A 49 -8.69 -29.90 7.96
C ASP A 49 -8.30 -30.23 9.41
N GLY A 50 -8.18 -29.22 10.31
CA GLY A 50 -8.05 -29.43 11.76
C GLY A 50 -6.80 -30.17 12.25
N GLY A 51 -5.70 -30.11 11.49
CA GLY A 51 -4.42 -30.74 11.88
C GLY A 51 -3.66 -29.96 12.97
N SER A 52 -2.64 -30.56 13.57
CA SER A 52 -1.75 -29.95 14.56
C SER A 52 -0.93 -28.77 14.03
N ASP A 53 -0.90 -28.55 12.72
CA ASP A 53 0.01 -27.65 12.00
C ASP A 53 -0.65 -26.33 11.54
N VAL A 54 -1.67 -25.84 12.26
CA VAL A 54 -2.44 -24.64 11.91
C VAL A 54 -1.54 -23.43 11.65
N ASN A 55 -0.64 -23.13 12.58
CA ASN A 55 0.27 -21.96 12.46
C ASN A 55 1.21 -22.08 11.23
N THR A 56 1.64 -23.30 10.90
CA THR A 56 2.49 -23.57 9.74
C THR A 56 1.73 -23.32 8.43
N ARG A 57 0.47 -23.78 8.36
CA ARG A 57 -0.40 -23.59 7.19
C ARG A 57 -0.77 -22.13 6.97
N GLU A 58 -1.12 -21.40 8.03
CA GLU A 58 -1.36 -19.95 7.97
C GLU A 58 -0.12 -19.20 7.47
N SER A 59 1.05 -19.50 8.03
CA SER A 59 2.32 -18.90 7.61
C SER A 59 2.64 -19.22 6.16
N ALA A 60 2.36 -20.42 5.69
CA ALA A 60 2.58 -20.82 4.30
C ALA A 60 1.71 -20.00 3.32
N ILE A 61 0.43 -19.73 3.65
CA ILE A 61 -0.44 -18.85 2.86
C ILE A 61 0.13 -17.43 2.83
N MET A 62 0.56 -16.89 3.97
CA MET A 62 1.14 -15.54 4.03
C MET A 62 2.43 -15.43 3.20
N ILE A 63 3.29 -16.45 3.24
CA ILE A 63 4.51 -16.52 2.43
C ILE A 63 4.14 -16.59 0.94
N ALA A 64 3.22 -17.47 0.55
CA ALA A 64 2.78 -17.59 -0.84
C ALA A 64 2.18 -16.27 -1.37
N MET A 65 1.56 -15.48 -0.50
CA MET A 65 0.98 -14.19 -0.85
C MET A 65 2.02 -13.06 -0.98
N THR A 66 3.10 -13.11 -0.20
CA THR A 66 4.14 -12.06 -0.22
C THR A 66 5.28 -12.34 -1.19
N LEU A 67 5.55 -13.60 -1.48
CA LEU A 67 6.67 -14.02 -2.32
C LEU A 67 6.67 -13.35 -3.72
N PRO A 68 5.54 -13.29 -4.47
CA PRO A 68 5.51 -12.62 -5.76
C PRO A 68 5.87 -11.13 -5.70
N ALA A 69 5.49 -10.44 -4.62
CA ALA A 69 5.76 -9.01 -4.46
C ALA A 69 7.27 -8.72 -4.40
N VAL A 70 8.03 -9.62 -3.78
CA VAL A 70 9.48 -9.47 -3.65
C VAL A 70 10.20 -9.71 -4.99
N PHE A 71 9.79 -10.74 -5.75
CA PHE A 71 10.51 -11.15 -6.96
C PHE A 71 9.94 -10.56 -8.24
N LEU A 72 8.63 -10.36 -8.34
CA LEU A 72 7.96 -10.04 -9.60
C LEU A 72 7.57 -8.57 -9.76
N GLY A 73 7.60 -7.74 -8.70
CA GLY A 73 7.11 -6.36 -8.78
C GLY A 73 7.78 -5.52 -9.88
N SER A 74 9.11 -5.57 -10.01
CA SER A 74 9.83 -4.85 -11.07
C SER A 74 9.57 -5.45 -12.45
N ILE A 75 9.45 -6.78 -12.55
CA ILE A 75 9.12 -7.49 -13.79
C ILE A 75 7.71 -7.10 -14.25
N ALA A 76 6.76 -7.06 -13.32
CA ALA A 76 5.40 -6.64 -13.57
C ALA A 76 5.33 -5.21 -14.11
N GLY A 77 6.12 -4.28 -13.54
CA GLY A 77 6.21 -2.92 -14.05
C GLY A 77 6.70 -2.82 -15.49
N ILE A 78 7.73 -3.60 -15.86
CA ILE A 78 8.24 -3.69 -17.23
C ILE A 78 7.17 -4.24 -18.18
N PHE A 79 6.47 -5.30 -17.76
CA PHE A 79 5.40 -5.90 -18.55
C PHE A 79 4.27 -4.91 -18.81
N VAL A 80 3.90 -4.12 -17.79
CA VAL A 80 2.86 -3.09 -17.88
C VAL A 80 3.22 -2.01 -18.89
N ASP A 81 4.49 -1.61 -19.01
CA ASP A 81 4.90 -0.60 -20.00
C ASP A 81 4.79 -1.10 -21.45
N TRP A 82 4.86 -2.42 -21.67
CA TRP A 82 4.74 -3.02 -22.99
C TRP A 82 3.30 -3.29 -23.45
N HIS A 83 2.33 -3.21 -22.51
CA HIS A 83 0.95 -3.58 -22.80
C HIS A 83 -0.02 -2.44 -22.43
N PRO A 84 -1.20 -2.37 -23.08
CA PRO A 84 -2.24 -1.42 -22.71
C PRO A 84 -2.66 -1.65 -21.25
N LYS A 85 -2.56 -0.60 -20.41
CA LYS A 85 -2.88 -0.68 -18.97
C LYS A 85 -4.30 -1.21 -18.74
N ARG A 86 -5.24 -0.77 -19.60
CA ARG A 86 -6.62 -1.25 -19.60
C ARG A 86 -6.70 -2.78 -19.71
N GLU A 87 -6.01 -3.38 -20.67
CA GLU A 87 -6.05 -4.83 -20.90
C GLU A 87 -5.40 -5.60 -19.75
N VAL A 88 -4.26 -5.11 -19.25
CA VAL A 88 -3.58 -5.71 -18.09
C VAL A 88 -4.50 -5.72 -16.87
N LEU A 89 -5.16 -4.60 -16.57
CA LEU A 89 -6.07 -4.47 -15.44
C LEU A 89 -7.27 -5.43 -15.55
N ILE A 90 -7.92 -5.48 -16.73
CA ILE A 90 -9.06 -6.38 -17.00
C ILE A 90 -8.63 -7.83 -16.86
N LEU A 91 -7.54 -8.21 -17.52
CA LEU A 91 -7.03 -9.58 -17.52
C LEU A 91 -6.65 -10.04 -16.10
N CYS A 92 -5.97 -9.20 -15.33
CA CYS A 92 -5.62 -9.50 -13.95
C CYS A 92 -6.86 -9.77 -13.09
N ASN A 93 -7.91 -8.95 -13.20
CA ASN A 93 -9.13 -9.15 -12.42
C ASN A 93 -9.90 -10.40 -12.87
N PHE A 94 -10.00 -10.67 -14.17
CA PHE A 94 -10.65 -11.88 -14.67
C PHE A 94 -9.90 -13.15 -14.28
N LEU A 95 -8.57 -13.15 -14.37
CA LEU A 95 -7.76 -14.29 -13.96
C LEU A 95 -7.79 -14.50 -12.43
N ARG A 96 -7.79 -13.43 -11.63
CA ARG A 96 -8.00 -13.55 -10.17
C ARG A 96 -9.35 -14.16 -9.86
N GLY A 97 -10.42 -13.68 -10.50
CA GLY A 97 -11.75 -14.27 -10.39
C GLY A 97 -11.77 -15.75 -10.79
N ALA A 98 -11.14 -16.11 -11.90
CA ALA A 98 -11.03 -17.50 -12.37
C ALA A 98 -10.25 -18.38 -11.37
N CYS A 99 -9.16 -17.89 -10.78
CA CYS A 99 -8.44 -18.62 -9.74
C CYS A 99 -9.32 -18.89 -8.52
N ILE A 100 -10.14 -17.93 -8.09
CA ILE A 100 -11.06 -18.11 -6.97
C ILE A 100 -12.17 -19.11 -7.35
N PHE A 101 -12.75 -19.03 -8.54
CA PHE A 101 -13.72 -20.01 -9.03
C PHE A 101 -13.15 -21.43 -9.18
N ALA A 102 -11.85 -21.57 -9.37
CA ALA A 102 -11.20 -22.87 -9.47
C ALA A 102 -11.05 -23.58 -8.11
N ILE A 103 -11.06 -22.85 -6.99
CA ILE A 103 -10.84 -23.41 -5.65
C ILE A 103 -11.78 -24.58 -5.33
N PRO A 104 -13.13 -24.49 -5.51
CA PRO A 104 -14.03 -25.59 -5.18
C PRO A 104 -13.84 -26.84 -6.00
N PHE A 105 -13.29 -26.71 -7.21
CA PHE A 105 -13.07 -27.82 -8.15
C PHE A 105 -11.67 -28.43 -8.03
N ALA A 106 -10.78 -27.75 -7.30
CA ALA A 106 -9.43 -28.21 -7.07
C ALA A 106 -9.40 -29.32 -5.99
N PRO A 107 -8.47 -30.29 -6.08
CA PRO A 107 -8.24 -31.23 -5.00
C PRO A 107 -7.94 -30.49 -3.68
N ARG A 108 -8.49 -30.99 -2.57
CA ARG A 108 -8.26 -30.43 -1.23
C ARG A 108 -6.83 -30.69 -0.78
N SER A 109 -5.89 -29.96 -1.38
CA SER A 109 -4.46 -30.07 -1.12
C SER A 109 -3.90 -28.69 -0.78
N LEU A 110 -3.14 -28.60 0.31
CA LEU A 110 -2.45 -27.37 0.69
C LEU A 110 -1.53 -26.86 -0.45
N ALA A 111 -0.87 -27.76 -1.18
CA ALA A 111 0.02 -27.38 -2.29
C ALA A 111 -0.75 -26.65 -3.41
N ILE A 112 -1.94 -27.11 -3.76
CA ILE A 112 -2.79 -26.46 -4.79
C ILE A 112 -3.31 -25.13 -4.27
N LEU A 113 -3.72 -25.05 -3.01
CA LEU A 113 -4.15 -23.80 -2.40
C LEU A 113 -3.01 -22.77 -2.36
N LEU A 114 -1.78 -23.19 -2.03
CA LEU A 114 -0.60 -22.33 -2.08
C LEU A 114 -0.29 -21.86 -3.50
N LEU A 115 -0.43 -22.74 -4.50
CA LEU A 115 -0.26 -22.37 -5.91
C LEU A 115 -1.28 -21.33 -6.35
N LEU A 116 -2.55 -21.52 -6.03
CA LEU A 116 -3.61 -20.54 -6.36
C LEU A 116 -3.38 -19.21 -5.63
N THR A 117 -2.97 -19.25 -4.36
CA THR A 117 -2.59 -18.07 -3.58
C THR A 117 -1.43 -17.31 -4.25
N PHE A 118 -0.39 -18.04 -4.66
CA PHE A 118 0.75 -17.47 -5.37
C PHE A 118 0.35 -16.83 -6.70
N LEU A 119 -0.53 -17.47 -7.48
CA LEU A 119 -1.04 -16.95 -8.75
C LEU A 119 -1.87 -15.68 -8.53
N ILE A 120 -2.79 -15.67 -7.56
CA ILE A 120 -3.61 -14.49 -7.22
C ILE A 120 -2.70 -13.33 -6.83
N SER A 121 -1.72 -13.57 -5.96
CA SER A 121 -0.76 -12.55 -5.54
C SER A 121 0.11 -12.06 -6.71
N THR A 122 0.55 -12.97 -7.59
CA THR A 122 1.26 -12.58 -8.82
C THR A 122 0.44 -11.60 -9.65
N LEU A 123 -0.83 -11.93 -9.91
CA LEU A 123 -1.73 -11.06 -10.68
C LEU A 123 -1.95 -9.71 -9.98
N THR A 124 -2.03 -9.68 -8.65
CA THR A 124 -2.10 -8.44 -7.87
C THR A 124 -0.85 -7.57 -8.06
N ASN A 125 0.33 -8.19 -8.16
CA ASN A 125 1.58 -7.46 -8.41
C ASN A 125 1.69 -6.91 -9.84
N PHE A 126 0.99 -7.48 -10.82
CA PHE A 126 0.86 -6.88 -12.16
C PHE A 126 -0.23 -5.79 -12.19
N PHE A 127 -1.29 -5.96 -11.42
CA PHE A 127 -2.38 -4.99 -11.32
C PHE A 127 -1.92 -3.67 -10.74
N ALA A 128 -1.15 -3.67 -9.66
CA ALA A 128 -0.74 -2.47 -8.92
C ALA A 128 0.02 -1.43 -9.79
N PRO A 129 1.11 -1.75 -10.53
CA PRO A 129 1.78 -0.77 -11.37
C PRO A 129 0.91 -0.36 -12.58
N ALA A 130 0.06 -1.25 -13.10
CA ALA A 130 -0.87 -0.91 -14.18
C ALA A 130 -1.90 0.14 -13.72
N GLU A 131 -2.48 -0.04 -12.53
CA GLU A 131 -3.43 0.89 -11.92
C GLU A 131 -2.78 2.26 -11.68
N GLN A 132 -1.61 2.30 -11.05
CA GLN A 132 -0.88 3.55 -10.78
C GLN A 132 -0.50 4.29 -12.05
N SER A 133 -0.18 3.55 -13.12
CA SER A 133 0.14 4.10 -14.43
C SER A 133 -1.10 4.53 -15.23
N ALA A 134 -2.27 3.95 -14.96
CA ALA A 134 -3.53 4.28 -15.62
C ALA A 134 -4.15 5.59 -15.10
N ILE A 135 -3.92 5.97 -13.82
CA ILE A 135 -4.49 7.20 -13.25
C ILE A 135 -4.19 8.44 -14.10
N PRO A 136 -2.92 8.74 -14.48
CA PRO A 136 -2.61 9.91 -15.28
C PRO A 136 -3.03 9.82 -16.76
N LEU A 137 -3.57 8.68 -17.22
CA LEU A 137 -4.20 8.56 -18.55
C LEU A 137 -5.64 9.05 -18.54
N VAL A 138 -6.31 9.00 -17.39
CA VAL A 138 -7.72 9.35 -17.25
C VAL A 138 -7.96 10.65 -16.46
N VAL A 139 -6.94 11.15 -15.75
CA VAL A 139 -7.05 12.35 -14.91
C VAL A 139 -6.06 13.42 -15.38
N PRO A 140 -6.50 14.66 -15.60
CA PRO A 140 -5.62 15.79 -15.88
C PRO A 140 -4.60 16.00 -14.75
N LYS A 141 -3.42 16.54 -15.09
CA LYS A 141 -2.32 16.76 -14.13
C LYS A 141 -2.74 17.55 -12.89
N GLN A 142 -3.54 18.59 -13.07
CA GLN A 142 -4.04 19.44 -11.99
C GLN A 142 -4.91 18.72 -10.94
N ASP A 143 -5.54 17.60 -11.33
CA ASP A 143 -6.45 16.81 -10.49
C ASP A 143 -5.82 15.54 -9.94
N LEU A 144 -4.57 15.21 -10.31
CA LEU A 144 -3.87 14.00 -9.88
C LEU A 144 -3.72 13.92 -8.35
N LEU A 145 -3.55 15.05 -7.66
CA LEU A 145 -3.45 15.08 -6.20
C LEU A 145 -4.76 14.59 -5.56
N ALA A 146 -5.91 15.06 -6.06
CA ALA A 146 -7.23 14.64 -5.57
C ALA A 146 -7.51 13.17 -5.91
N ALA A 147 -7.13 12.71 -7.12
CA ALA A 147 -7.23 11.33 -7.54
C ALA A 147 -6.42 10.41 -6.61
N ASN A 148 -5.14 10.72 -6.38
CA ASN A 148 -4.27 9.95 -5.49
C ASN A 148 -4.75 9.96 -4.03
N ALA A 149 -5.36 11.05 -3.58
CA ALA A 149 -5.97 11.12 -2.26
C ALA A 149 -7.16 10.15 -2.13
N LEU A 150 -8.06 10.07 -3.14
CA LEU A 150 -9.16 9.10 -3.18
C LEU A 150 -8.64 7.66 -3.19
N PHE A 151 -7.61 7.38 -3.98
CA PHE A 151 -6.97 6.06 -4.01
C PHE A 151 -6.38 5.68 -2.65
N THR A 152 -5.71 6.60 -1.97
CA THR A 152 -5.16 6.38 -0.64
C THR A 152 -6.24 6.14 0.41
N ILE A 153 -7.34 6.91 0.38
CA ILE A 153 -8.50 6.71 1.27
C ILE A 153 -9.09 5.31 1.05
N THR A 154 -9.22 4.90 -0.21
CA THR A 154 -9.74 3.56 -0.56
C THR A 154 -8.81 2.46 -0.09
N GLU A 155 -7.51 2.60 -0.27
CA GLU A 155 -6.48 1.64 0.14
C GLU A 155 -6.54 1.39 1.66
N VAL A 156 -6.63 2.46 2.45
CA VAL A 156 -6.79 2.37 3.91
C VAL A 156 -8.18 1.91 4.33
N GLY A 157 -9.22 2.44 3.68
CA GLY A 157 -10.61 2.08 3.96
C GLY A 157 -10.87 0.61 3.68
N SER A 158 -10.36 0.06 2.58
CA SER A 158 -10.48 -1.35 2.24
C SER A 158 -9.75 -2.27 3.22
N LEU A 159 -8.64 -1.82 3.80
CA LEU A 159 -7.95 -2.55 4.86
C LEU A 159 -8.85 -2.70 6.10
N ILE A 160 -9.39 -1.58 6.59
CA ILE A 160 -10.23 -1.56 7.79
C ILE A 160 -11.54 -2.31 7.54
N VAL A 161 -12.27 -1.94 6.49
CA VAL A 161 -13.57 -2.50 6.15
C VAL A 161 -13.45 -3.97 5.73
N GLY A 162 -12.46 -4.31 4.89
CA GLY A 162 -12.25 -5.66 4.39
C GLY A 162 -11.98 -6.68 5.49
N PHE A 163 -11.13 -6.33 6.47
CA PHE A 163 -10.90 -7.22 7.61
C PHE A 163 -12.07 -7.23 8.60
N ALA A 164 -12.75 -6.10 8.83
CA ALA A 164 -13.89 -6.04 9.75
C ALA A 164 -15.11 -6.83 9.25
N ILE A 165 -15.43 -6.72 7.95
CA ILE A 165 -16.61 -7.38 7.38
C ILE A 165 -16.29 -8.71 6.71
N GLY A 166 -15.02 -9.06 6.47
CA GLY A 166 -14.64 -10.22 5.69
C GLY A 166 -15.17 -11.52 6.26
N ALA A 167 -14.91 -11.83 7.53
CA ALA A 167 -15.41 -13.04 8.18
C ALA A 167 -16.96 -13.06 8.29
N PRO A 168 -17.63 -11.97 8.73
CA PRO A 168 -19.09 -11.88 8.69
C PRO A 168 -19.69 -12.08 7.28
N LEU A 169 -19.08 -11.50 6.26
CA LEU A 169 -19.52 -11.65 4.87
C LEU A 169 -19.44 -13.10 4.38
N LEU A 170 -18.33 -13.78 4.68
CA LEU A 170 -18.16 -15.20 4.34
C LEU A 170 -19.15 -16.10 5.08
N THR A 171 -19.48 -15.78 6.32
CA THR A 171 -20.50 -16.51 7.09
C THR A 171 -21.90 -16.25 6.56
N PHE A 172 -22.20 -14.99 6.21
CA PHE A 172 -23.50 -14.60 5.66
C PHE A 172 -23.81 -15.30 4.33
N THR A 173 -22.81 -15.49 3.45
CA THR A 173 -23.02 -16.24 2.19
C THR A 173 -23.41 -17.69 2.42
N LEU A 174 -22.90 -18.34 3.49
CA LEU A 174 -23.30 -19.70 3.82
C LEU A 174 -24.75 -19.78 4.31
N HIS A 175 -25.26 -18.75 4.99
CA HIS A 175 -26.66 -18.67 5.41
C HIS A 175 -27.62 -18.37 4.25
N LEU A 176 -27.21 -17.53 3.28
CA LEU A 176 -28.02 -17.19 2.12
C LEU A 176 -28.20 -18.35 1.13
N PHE A 177 -27.19 -19.21 1.02
CA PHE A 177 -27.15 -20.30 0.04
C PHE A 177 -26.83 -21.63 0.73
N PRO A 178 -27.71 -22.16 1.59
CA PRO A 178 -27.43 -23.37 2.37
C PRO A 178 -27.24 -24.62 1.48
N GLU A 179 -27.88 -24.68 0.32
CA GLU A 179 -27.70 -25.78 -0.63
C GLU A 179 -26.40 -25.68 -1.44
N ALA A 180 -25.84 -24.47 -1.59
CA ALA A 180 -24.60 -24.18 -2.29
C ALA A 180 -23.41 -23.97 -1.33
N THR A 181 -23.48 -24.50 -0.12
CA THR A 181 -22.50 -24.25 0.98
C THR A 181 -21.05 -24.54 0.60
N SER A 182 -20.80 -25.43 -0.37
CA SER A 182 -19.45 -25.84 -0.75
C SER A 182 -18.66 -24.76 -1.54
N TYR A 183 -19.35 -23.79 -2.20
CA TYR A 183 -18.69 -22.85 -3.12
C TYR A 183 -19.32 -21.46 -3.18
N SER A 184 -20.30 -21.14 -2.34
CA SER A 184 -20.97 -19.83 -2.34
C SER A 184 -20.04 -18.65 -2.08
N ARG A 185 -19.03 -18.84 -1.22
CA ARG A 185 -18.01 -17.82 -0.89
C ARG A 185 -17.10 -17.52 -2.06
N GLU A 186 -16.62 -18.56 -2.73
CA GLU A 186 -15.76 -18.47 -3.90
C GLU A 186 -16.50 -17.84 -5.08
N VAL A 187 -17.77 -18.19 -5.27
CA VAL A 187 -18.64 -17.60 -6.31
C VAL A 187 -18.85 -16.12 -6.06
N LEU A 188 -19.14 -15.70 -4.82
CA LEU A 188 -19.27 -14.30 -4.48
C LEU A 188 -17.98 -13.53 -4.79
N LEU A 189 -16.84 -13.97 -4.23
CA LEU A 189 -15.58 -13.25 -4.36
C LEU A 189 -15.05 -13.24 -5.79
N GLY A 190 -15.16 -14.37 -6.50
CA GLY A 190 -14.82 -14.45 -7.92
C GLY A 190 -15.68 -13.52 -8.78
N SER A 191 -16.99 -13.46 -8.51
CA SER A 191 -17.91 -12.55 -9.21
C SER A 191 -17.56 -11.09 -8.97
N LEU A 192 -17.18 -10.70 -7.76
CA LEU A 192 -16.76 -9.33 -7.46
C LEU A 192 -15.48 -8.93 -8.22
N TYR A 193 -14.52 -9.83 -8.41
CA TYR A 193 -13.36 -9.58 -9.28
C TYR A 193 -13.79 -9.41 -10.74
N ILE A 194 -14.71 -10.25 -11.24
CA ILE A 194 -15.23 -10.11 -12.61
C ILE A 194 -15.95 -8.77 -12.78
N ILE A 195 -16.81 -8.38 -11.82
CA ILE A 195 -17.51 -7.08 -11.83
C ILE A 195 -16.49 -5.93 -11.81
N SER A 196 -15.45 -6.02 -10.97
CA SER A 196 -14.35 -5.05 -10.97
C SER A 196 -13.69 -4.97 -12.35
N GLY A 197 -13.42 -6.10 -13.00
CA GLY A 197 -12.90 -6.15 -14.36
C GLY A 197 -13.82 -5.53 -15.41
N LEU A 198 -15.15 -5.69 -15.26
CA LEU A 198 -16.14 -5.08 -16.15
C LEU A 198 -16.17 -3.55 -16.05
N PHE A 199 -16.00 -2.96 -14.85
CA PHE A 199 -15.85 -1.51 -14.73
C PHE A 199 -14.67 -0.97 -15.54
N LEU A 200 -13.59 -1.71 -15.62
CA LEU A 200 -12.37 -1.30 -16.36
C LEU A 200 -12.57 -1.28 -17.88
N LEU A 201 -13.65 -1.87 -18.40
CA LEU A 201 -14.01 -1.75 -19.83
C LEU A 201 -14.32 -0.30 -20.23
N ALA A 202 -14.69 0.56 -19.28
CA ALA A 202 -14.93 1.98 -19.52
C ALA A 202 -13.65 2.82 -19.69
N LEU A 203 -12.47 2.26 -19.45
CA LEU A 203 -11.19 2.93 -19.70
C LEU A 203 -10.95 3.12 -21.22
N PRO A 204 -10.18 4.16 -21.62
CA PRO A 204 -9.90 4.43 -23.01
C PRO A 204 -9.13 3.25 -23.64
N LYS A 205 -9.40 3.00 -24.93
CA LYS A 205 -8.74 1.95 -25.71
C LYS A 205 -7.49 2.49 -26.43
N ASP A 206 -7.49 3.80 -26.69
CA ASP A 206 -6.47 4.46 -27.55
C ASP A 206 -5.26 4.88 -26.72
N GLU A 207 -4.61 3.89 -26.08
CA GLU A 207 -3.35 4.11 -25.39
C GLU A 207 -2.20 3.98 -26.36
N ILE A 208 -1.27 4.96 -26.37
CA ILE A 208 -0.04 4.87 -27.16
C ILE A 208 0.86 3.80 -26.54
N ILE A 209 0.88 2.64 -27.18
CA ILE A 209 1.75 1.54 -26.76
C ILE A 209 3.14 1.81 -27.32
N HIS A 210 4.12 1.81 -26.45
CA HIS A 210 5.51 1.82 -26.85
C HIS A 210 6.01 0.37 -27.03
N PRO A 211 6.13 -0.13 -28.29
CA PRO A 211 6.50 -1.51 -28.51
C PRO A 211 7.89 -1.80 -27.91
N LYS A 212 8.04 -3.03 -27.43
CA LYS A 212 9.32 -3.53 -26.92
C LYS A 212 10.44 -3.23 -27.93
N LYS A 213 11.50 -2.56 -27.51
CA LYS A 213 12.70 -2.39 -28.34
C LYS A 213 13.22 -3.77 -28.74
N VAL A 214 13.38 -4.00 -30.03
CA VAL A 214 13.92 -5.25 -30.55
C VAL A 214 15.30 -5.50 -29.92
N GLY A 215 15.45 -6.63 -29.19
CA GLY A 215 16.69 -6.97 -28.49
C GLY A 215 16.78 -6.57 -27.01
N SER A 216 15.77 -5.88 -26.43
CA SER A 216 15.77 -5.60 -24.99
C SER A 216 15.35 -6.83 -24.19
N GLY A 217 16.24 -7.31 -23.31
CA GLY A 217 15.93 -8.33 -22.31
C GLY A 217 15.38 -7.69 -21.03
N LEU A 218 14.66 -8.46 -20.20
CA LEU A 218 14.16 -8.01 -18.89
C LEU A 218 15.25 -7.33 -18.04
N TRP A 219 16.46 -7.89 -18.06
CA TRP A 219 17.59 -7.33 -17.34
C TRP A 219 18.05 -5.95 -17.86
N THR A 220 17.98 -5.75 -19.16
CA THR A 220 18.29 -4.47 -19.80
C THR A 220 17.27 -3.41 -19.38
N ASP A 221 15.98 -3.77 -19.37
CA ASP A 221 14.89 -2.87 -18.98
C ASP A 221 14.93 -2.52 -17.49
N LEU A 222 15.27 -3.48 -16.61
CA LEU A 222 15.51 -3.22 -15.19
C LEU A 222 16.67 -2.24 -14.99
N ARG A 223 17.76 -2.44 -15.74
CA ARG A 223 18.91 -1.56 -15.70
C ARG A 223 18.56 -0.15 -16.21
N GLU A 224 17.79 -0.07 -17.28
CA GLU A 224 17.29 1.19 -17.84
C GLU A 224 16.43 1.94 -16.80
N ALA A 225 15.47 1.26 -16.15
CA ALA A 225 14.64 1.83 -15.10
C ALA A 225 15.48 2.35 -13.92
N PHE A 226 16.43 1.54 -13.46
CA PHE A 226 17.31 1.93 -12.35
C PHE A 226 18.20 3.12 -12.74
N GLN A 227 18.76 3.13 -13.94
CA GLN A 227 19.55 4.24 -14.47
C GLN A 227 18.71 5.50 -14.61
N TYR A 228 17.48 5.37 -15.13
CA TYR A 228 16.53 6.49 -15.25
C TYR A 228 16.26 7.14 -13.89
N VAL A 229 15.88 6.34 -12.89
CA VAL A 229 15.64 6.83 -11.52
C VAL A 229 16.90 7.45 -10.91
N ARG A 230 18.07 6.86 -11.13
CA ARG A 230 19.35 7.37 -10.63
C ARG A 230 19.73 8.73 -11.22
N HIS A 231 19.47 8.93 -12.53
CA HIS A 231 19.79 10.19 -13.22
C HIS A 231 18.71 11.25 -13.03
N ASN A 232 17.47 10.86 -12.81
CA ASN A 232 16.37 11.79 -12.52
C ASN A 232 16.25 12.01 -11.01
N HIS A 233 16.93 13.06 -10.52
CA HIS A 233 16.99 13.37 -9.10
C HIS A 233 15.61 13.67 -8.47
N LEU A 234 14.64 14.18 -9.25
CA LEU A 234 13.29 14.46 -8.78
C LEU A 234 12.54 13.14 -8.51
N ILE A 235 12.49 12.26 -9.50
CA ILE A 235 11.80 10.96 -9.38
C ILE A 235 12.50 10.08 -8.34
N GLY A 236 13.83 9.97 -8.39
CA GLY A 236 14.59 9.20 -7.42
C GLY A 236 14.44 9.73 -5.98
N GLY A 237 14.34 11.05 -5.82
CA GLY A 237 14.06 11.68 -4.52
C GLY A 237 12.64 11.40 -4.03
N ALA A 238 11.64 11.46 -4.90
CA ALA A 238 10.25 11.14 -4.57
C ALA A 238 10.09 9.66 -4.20
N MET A 239 10.68 8.75 -4.98
CA MET A 239 10.70 7.32 -4.68
C MET A 239 11.36 7.02 -3.33
N LEU A 240 12.52 7.64 -3.07
CA LEU A 240 13.22 7.46 -1.79
C LEU A 240 12.34 7.87 -0.61
N GLN A 241 11.63 9.00 -0.71
CA GLN A 241 10.73 9.45 0.36
C GLN A 241 9.58 8.48 0.58
N MET A 242 9.00 7.92 -0.49
CA MET A 242 7.97 6.89 -0.37
C MET A 242 8.52 5.60 0.26
N ILE A 243 9.70 5.15 -0.14
CA ILE A 243 10.38 3.97 0.42
C ILE A 243 10.65 4.18 1.92
N LEU A 244 11.16 5.34 2.32
CA LEU A 244 11.36 5.69 3.73
C LEU A 244 10.04 5.71 4.52
N LEU A 245 8.96 6.25 3.95
CA LEU A 245 7.64 6.20 4.58
C LEU A 245 7.20 4.76 4.85
N TYR A 246 7.31 3.87 3.86
CA TYR A 246 6.92 2.47 4.03
C TYR A 246 7.81 1.72 5.04
N ALA A 247 9.10 2.10 5.14
CA ALA A 247 9.97 1.62 6.21
C ALA A 247 9.44 2.04 7.60
N VAL A 248 8.98 3.29 7.74
CA VAL A 248 8.37 3.76 8.99
C VAL A 248 7.08 3.03 9.30
N LEU A 249 6.19 2.84 8.30
CA LEU A 249 4.93 2.11 8.48
C LEU A 249 5.17 0.64 8.85
N GLY A 250 6.15 -0.02 8.22
CA GLY A 250 6.56 -1.38 8.59
C GLY A 250 7.11 -1.45 10.03
N ALA A 251 7.94 -0.50 10.41
CA ALA A 251 8.43 -0.37 11.80
C ALA A 251 7.29 -0.19 12.80
N MET A 252 6.28 0.61 12.45
CA MET A 252 5.11 0.87 13.28
C MET A 252 4.32 -0.40 13.62
N GLN A 253 4.26 -1.38 12.74
CA GLN A 253 3.61 -2.67 13.04
C GLN A 253 4.28 -3.36 14.23
N LYS A 254 5.62 -3.42 14.25
CA LYS A 254 6.36 -4.04 15.36
C LYS A 254 6.31 -3.21 16.63
N LEU A 255 6.47 -1.90 16.50
CA LEU A 255 6.40 -0.98 17.64
C LEU A 255 5.01 -0.95 18.27
N SER A 256 3.94 -1.07 17.49
CA SER A 256 2.56 -1.13 18.00
C SER A 256 2.31 -2.36 18.88
N LEU A 257 2.89 -3.52 18.57
CA LEU A 257 2.80 -4.71 19.40
C LEU A 257 3.39 -4.49 20.80
N ASN A 258 4.58 -3.88 20.87
CA ASN A 258 5.22 -3.59 22.15
C ASN A 258 4.53 -2.43 22.89
N LEU A 259 4.04 -1.43 22.15
CA LEU A 259 3.31 -0.31 22.73
C LEU A 259 1.98 -0.79 23.34
N ALA A 260 1.27 -1.71 22.68
CA ALA A 260 0.05 -2.32 23.20
C ALA A 260 0.32 -3.03 24.55
N GLU A 261 1.39 -3.85 24.61
CA GLU A 261 1.79 -4.53 25.83
C GLU A 261 2.12 -3.55 26.95
N VAL A 262 2.86 -2.49 26.67
CA VAL A 262 3.26 -1.47 27.66
C VAL A 262 2.08 -0.65 28.17
N VAL A 263 1.14 -0.28 27.30
CA VAL A 263 0.04 0.66 27.60
C VAL A 263 -1.19 -0.05 28.14
N THR A 264 -1.56 -1.22 27.58
CA THR A 264 -2.81 -1.92 27.91
C THR A 264 -2.59 -3.25 28.64
N GLY A 265 -1.37 -3.76 28.65
CA GLY A 265 -1.06 -5.11 29.13
C GLY A 265 -1.55 -6.22 28.18
N ASN A 266 -2.14 -5.88 27.03
CA ASN A 266 -2.70 -6.81 26.06
C ASN A 266 -2.12 -6.56 24.66
N ARG A 267 -1.36 -7.53 24.13
CA ARG A 267 -0.79 -7.45 22.78
C ARG A 267 -1.82 -7.42 21.66
N GLU A 268 -3.01 -7.97 21.88
CA GLU A 268 -4.07 -8.03 20.85
C GLU A 268 -4.60 -6.64 20.49
N GLU A 269 -4.42 -5.64 21.35
CA GLU A 269 -4.80 -4.26 21.12
C GLU A 269 -3.91 -3.54 20.05
N PHE A 270 -2.83 -4.16 19.58
CA PHE A 270 -1.94 -3.57 18.55
C PHE A 270 -2.71 -3.18 17.28
N GLY A 271 -3.74 -3.94 16.93
CA GLY A 271 -4.57 -3.69 15.76
C GLY A 271 -5.27 -2.34 15.82
N SER A 272 -5.75 -1.92 17.01
CA SER A 272 -6.39 -0.61 17.22
C SER A 272 -5.37 0.54 17.03
N PHE A 273 -4.12 0.34 17.43
CA PHE A 273 -3.06 1.34 17.26
C PHE A 273 -2.66 1.49 15.79
N VAL A 274 -2.52 0.38 15.06
CA VAL A 274 -2.29 0.41 13.61
C VAL A 274 -3.47 1.05 12.88
N ALA A 275 -4.70 0.72 13.28
CA ALA A 275 -5.91 1.32 12.71
C ALA A 275 -5.97 2.83 12.92
N SER A 276 -5.49 3.34 14.05
CA SER A 276 -5.43 4.79 14.33
C SER A 276 -4.50 5.52 13.34
N VAL A 277 -3.36 4.92 12.98
CA VAL A 277 -2.45 5.45 11.94
C VAL A 277 -3.14 5.45 10.58
N GLY A 278 -3.85 4.39 10.24
CA GLY A 278 -4.65 4.29 9.02
C GLY A 278 -5.73 5.38 8.95
N LEU A 279 -6.49 5.57 10.04
CA LEU A 279 -7.49 6.63 10.13
C LEU A 279 -6.87 8.02 9.92
N GLY A 280 -5.74 8.28 10.54
CA GLY A 280 -5.00 9.53 10.34
C GLY A 280 -4.58 9.73 8.88
N LEU A 281 -4.10 8.68 8.22
CA LEU A 281 -3.70 8.71 6.82
C LEU A 281 -4.91 9.04 5.91
N ALA A 282 -6.08 8.46 6.20
CA ALA A 282 -7.33 8.78 5.49
C ALA A 282 -7.77 10.23 5.71
N ILE A 283 -7.68 10.74 6.94
CA ILE A 283 -7.98 12.15 7.26
C ILE A 283 -7.02 13.07 6.51
N GLY A 284 -5.72 12.81 6.55
CA GLY A 284 -4.71 13.58 5.83
C GLY A 284 -4.93 13.57 4.31
N ALA A 285 -5.29 12.41 3.75
CA ALA A 285 -5.64 12.26 2.35
C ALA A 285 -6.88 13.09 2.00
N PHE A 286 -7.92 13.06 2.84
CA PHE A 286 -9.12 13.87 2.65
C PHE A 286 -8.81 15.37 2.64
N ILE A 287 -7.98 15.84 3.58
CA ILE A 287 -7.57 17.24 3.66
C ILE A 287 -6.79 17.66 2.40
N LEU A 288 -5.81 16.83 1.98
CA LEU A 288 -5.00 17.14 0.79
C LEU A 288 -5.82 17.12 -0.49
N GLY A 289 -6.71 16.18 -0.67
CA GLY A 289 -7.54 16.10 -1.87
C GLY A 289 -8.54 17.26 -1.98
N LYS A 290 -9.00 17.80 -0.84
CA LYS A 290 -9.93 18.95 -0.82
C LYS A 290 -9.21 20.29 -0.92
N PHE A 291 -8.06 20.45 -0.28
CA PHE A 291 -7.37 21.71 -0.12
C PHE A 291 -5.96 21.71 -0.74
N GLY A 292 -5.56 20.67 -1.45
CA GLY A 292 -4.19 20.45 -1.92
C GLY A 292 -3.64 21.61 -2.74
N ASN A 293 -4.47 22.24 -3.56
CA ASN A 293 -4.08 23.41 -4.38
C ASN A 293 -3.62 24.61 -3.54
N ARG A 294 -4.04 24.70 -2.27
CA ARG A 294 -3.59 25.77 -1.35
C ARG A 294 -2.18 25.49 -0.78
N PHE A 295 -1.70 24.28 -0.94
CA PHE A 295 -0.44 23.81 -0.35
C PHE A 295 0.67 23.58 -1.40
N THR A 296 0.43 23.92 -2.67
CA THR A 296 1.32 23.62 -3.81
C THR A 296 2.76 24.12 -3.63
N HIS A 297 2.93 25.24 -2.91
CA HIS A 297 4.26 25.81 -2.65
C HIS A 297 4.86 25.41 -1.28
N ARG A 298 4.22 24.52 -0.52
CA ARG A 298 4.70 24.13 0.80
C ARG A 298 5.51 22.84 0.73
N PRO A 299 6.54 22.69 1.56
CA PRO A 299 7.36 21.48 1.61
C PRO A 299 6.62 20.35 2.37
N LEU A 300 5.47 19.89 1.84
CA LEU A 300 4.60 18.92 2.50
C LEU A 300 5.33 17.66 2.98
N PRO A 301 6.22 17.02 2.18
CA PRO A 301 6.90 15.82 2.66
C PRO A 301 7.87 16.10 3.81
N LEU A 302 8.52 17.26 3.84
CA LEU A 302 9.37 17.64 4.96
C LEU A 302 8.55 17.79 6.24
N ILE A 303 7.41 18.51 6.15
CA ILE A 303 6.47 18.67 7.27
C ILE A 303 6.00 17.28 7.74
N GLY A 304 5.68 16.39 6.79
CA GLY A 304 5.28 15.01 7.07
C GLY A 304 6.34 14.24 7.87
N PHE A 305 7.60 14.26 7.45
CA PHE A 305 8.67 13.57 8.17
C PHE A 305 8.95 14.18 9.56
N ILE A 306 8.90 15.50 9.68
CA ILE A 306 9.05 16.17 10.98
C ILE A 306 7.90 15.77 11.91
N GLY A 307 6.65 15.83 11.43
CA GLY A 307 5.49 15.44 12.22
C GLY A 307 5.50 13.97 12.62
N MET A 308 5.89 13.06 11.72
CA MET A 308 6.06 11.64 12.06
C MET A 308 7.14 11.43 13.12
N ALA A 309 8.27 12.12 13.01
CA ALA A 309 9.34 12.04 14.01
C ALA A 309 8.86 12.53 15.38
N ILE A 310 8.13 13.65 15.42
CA ILE A 310 7.53 14.16 16.66
C ILE A 310 6.53 13.14 17.24
N GLY A 311 5.65 12.56 16.42
CA GLY A 311 4.69 11.55 16.85
C GLY A 311 5.38 10.30 17.43
N LEU A 312 6.44 9.81 16.79
CA LEU A 312 7.25 8.68 17.29
C LEU A 312 7.93 9.03 18.61
N LEU A 313 8.45 10.26 18.74
CA LEU A 313 9.04 10.72 20.00
C LEU A 313 8.01 10.79 21.12
N MET A 314 6.80 11.28 20.82
CA MET A 314 5.69 11.32 21.79
C MET A 314 5.29 9.92 22.27
N TYR A 315 5.33 8.90 21.41
CA TYR A 315 5.05 7.51 21.80
C TYR A 315 5.99 6.98 22.89
N ALA A 316 7.24 7.51 22.98
CA ALA A 316 8.19 7.11 24.01
C ALA A 316 7.73 7.46 25.44
N PHE A 317 6.81 8.41 25.61
CA PHE A 317 6.43 8.96 26.91
C PHE A 317 4.94 8.77 27.25
N VAL A 318 4.20 8.05 26.39
CA VAL A 318 2.74 7.88 26.56
C VAL A 318 2.43 6.59 27.27
N SER A 319 1.50 6.68 28.25
CA SER A 319 0.96 5.55 29.01
C SER A 319 -0.56 5.40 28.89
N ASN A 320 -1.22 6.30 28.15
CA ASN A 320 -2.68 6.33 28.01
C ASN A 320 -3.10 5.91 26.60
N GLN A 321 -3.97 4.90 26.48
CA GLN A 321 -4.45 4.34 25.21
C GLN A 321 -5.11 5.39 24.30
N TRP A 322 -5.91 6.29 24.85
CA TRP A 322 -6.58 7.33 24.07
C TRP A 322 -5.56 8.29 23.41
N VAL A 323 -4.51 8.63 24.15
CA VAL A 323 -3.43 9.47 23.66
C VAL A 323 -2.62 8.75 22.58
N VAL A 324 -2.43 7.42 22.71
CA VAL A 324 -1.79 6.60 21.68
C VAL A 324 -2.59 6.67 20.37
N TRP A 325 -3.91 6.55 20.40
CA TRP A 325 -4.74 6.67 19.20
C TRP A 325 -4.66 8.06 18.55
N LEU A 326 -4.63 9.13 19.34
CA LEU A 326 -4.46 10.49 18.83
C LEU A 326 -3.10 10.68 18.16
N ILE A 327 -2.02 10.19 18.79
CA ILE A 327 -0.67 10.27 18.22
C ILE A 327 -0.58 9.39 16.97
N GLY A 328 -1.17 8.20 16.95
CA GLY A 328 -1.25 7.34 15.78
C GLY A 328 -1.91 8.04 14.62
N SER A 329 -3.07 8.66 14.86
CA SER A 329 -3.77 9.45 13.85
C SER A 329 -2.93 10.66 13.37
N PHE A 330 -2.21 11.32 14.27
CA PHE A 330 -1.28 12.40 13.91
C PHE A 330 -0.14 11.90 13.02
N ILE A 331 0.47 10.74 13.32
CA ILE A 331 1.50 10.10 12.48
C ILE A 331 0.90 9.77 11.10
N GLY A 332 -0.31 9.22 11.04
CA GLY A 332 -1.00 8.91 9.80
C GLY A 332 -1.26 10.13 8.91
N VAL A 333 -1.77 11.23 9.48
CA VAL A 333 -1.95 12.51 8.75
C VAL A 333 -0.63 12.95 8.12
N ASN A 334 0.47 12.89 8.88
CA ASN A 334 1.79 13.26 8.38
C ASN A 334 2.30 12.29 7.30
N GLY A 335 1.93 11.01 7.36
CA GLY A 335 2.20 10.04 6.29
C GLY A 335 1.52 10.42 4.97
N ALA A 336 0.28 10.91 5.02
CA ALA A 336 -0.44 11.39 3.84
C ALA A 336 0.26 12.59 3.17
N LEU A 337 0.86 13.49 3.97
CA LEU A 337 1.65 14.63 3.47
C LEU A 337 2.90 14.20 2.68
N ILE A 338 3.30 12.95 2.79
CA ILE A 338 4.43 12.37 2.05
C ILE A 338 3.92 11.57 0.85
N VAL A 339 3.06 10.57 1.09
CA VAL A 339 2.70 9.59 0.05
C VAL A 339 1.99 10.23 -1.12
N ILE A 340 1.02 11.12 -0.86
CA ILE A 340 0.16 11.67 -1.92
C ILE A 340 0.93 12.61 -2.85
N PRO A 341 1.66 13.65 -2.35
CA PRO A 341 2.43 14.52 -3.23
C PRO A 341 3.54 13.76 -3.98
N MET A 342 4.22 12.82 -3.31
CA MET A 342 5.31 12.10 -3.96
C MET A 342 4.81 11.13 -5.05
N ARG A 343 3.67 10.47 -4.83
CA ARG A 343 3.01 9.66 -5.87
C ARG A 343 2.60 10.54 -7.06
N THR A 344 2.04 11.72 -6.80
CA THR A 344 1.66 12.70 -7.84
C THR A 344 2.88 13.16 -8.64
N VAL A 345 3.98 13.53 -7.97
CA VAL A 345 5.23 13.94 -8.63
C VAL A 345 5.77 12.84 -9.56
N ILE A 346 5.77 11.59 -9.10
CA ILE A 346 6.21 10.45 -9.93
C ILE A 346 5.30 10.30 -11.16
N GLN A 347 3.98 10.40 -11.01
CA GLN A 347 3.01 10.29 -12.10
C GLN A 347 3.15 11.42 -13.13
N GLU A 348 3.35 12.65 -12.67
CA GLU A 348 3.45 13.84 -13.53
C GLU A 348 4.73 13.88 -14.36
N HIS A 349 5.85 13.50 -13.72
CA HIS A 349 7.18 13.71 -14.32
C HIS A 349 7.79 12.44 -14.94
N THR A 350 7.11 11.29 -14.83
CA THR A 350 7.55 10.05 -15.47
C THR A 350 6.90 9.92 -16.85
N PRO A 351 7.68 9.75 -17.93
CA PRO A 351 7.16 9.49 -19.27
C PRO A 351 6.29 8.21 -19.27
N GLU A 352 5.31 8.16 -20.16
CA GLU A 352 4.36 7.04 -20.23
C GLU A 352 5.03 5.68 -20.40
N ASN A 353 6.06 5.62 -21.24
CA ASN A 353 6.81 4.40 -21.52
C ASN A 353 7.75 3.94 -20.39
N MET A 354 7.81 4.67 -19.28
CA MET A 354 8.65 4.36 -18.11
C MET A 354 7.81 4.24 -16.82
N ARG A 355 6.52 4.60 -16.85
CA ARG A 355 5.68 4.62 -15.62
C ARG A 355 5.56 3.25 -14.98
N GLY A 356 5.28 2.21 -15.75
CA GLY A 356 5.18 0.85 -15.22
C GLY A 356 6.50 0.39 -14.59
N LYS A 357 7.64 0.61 -15.27
CA LYS A 357 8.98 0.28 -14.77
C LYS A 357 9.27 1.00 -13.45
N VAL A 358 8.98 2.32 -13.38
CA VAL A 358 9.21 3.14 -12.18
C VAL A 358 8.31 2.70 -11.03
N PHE A 359 7.02 2.47 -11.26
CA PHE A 359 6.10 2.00 -10.21
C PHE A 359 6.37 0.56 -9.79
N GLY A 360 6.77 -0.31 -10.71
CA GLY A 360 7.22 -1.66 -10.37
C GLY A 360 8.45 -1.67 -9.46
N LEU A 361 9.46 -0.83 -9.79
CA LEU A 361 10.65 -0.65 -8.96
C LEU A 361 10.30 -0.02 -7.60
N LEU A 362 9.38 0.94 -7.57
CA LEU A 362 8.88 1.56 -6.35
C LEU A 362 8.19 0.52 -5.45
N ASN A 363 7.27 -0.29 -5.99
CA ASN A 363 6.56 -1.32 -5.23
C ASN A 363 7.54 -2.33 -4.60
N ASN A 364 8.55 -2.77 -5.35
CA ASN A 364 9.60 -3.63 -4.78
C ASN A 364 10.35 -2.93 -3.63
N GLY A 365 10.76 -1.68 -3.86
CA GLY A 365 11.45 -0.89 -2.85
C GLY A 365 10.61 -0.70 -1.58
N GLN A 366 9.31 -0.45 -1.71
CA GLN A 366 8.36 -0.31 -0.60
C GLN A 366 8.18 -1.62 0.18
N ASN A 367 8.02 -2.76 -0.52
CA ASN A 367 7.86 -4.07 0.14
C ASN A 367 9.11 -4.47 0.91
N VAL A 368 10.30 -4.28 0.34
CA VAL A 368 11.58 -4.53 1.02
C VAL A 368 11.73 -3.57 2.22
N ALA A 369 11.45 -2.29 2.03
CA ALA A 369 11.56 -1.29 3.06
C ALA A 369 10.58 -1.50 4.23
N ALA A 370 9.37 -2.00 3.97
CA ALA A 370 8.42 -2.35 5.02
C ALA A 370 8.88 -3.55 5.85
N SER A 371 9.61 -4.49 5.24
CA SER A 371 10.04 -5.73 5.90
C SER A 371 11.33 -5.57 6.72
N LEU A 372 12.29 -4.78 6.24
CA LEU A 372 13.60 -4.62 6.88
C LEU A 372 13.54 -4.09 8.32
N PRO A 373 12.76 -3.03 8.64
CA PRO A 373 12.71 -2.49 10.00
C PRO A 373 12.11 -3.47 11.00
N LEU A 374 11.23 -4.38 10.57
CA LEU A 374 10.66 -5.41 11.45
C LEU A 374 11.76 -6.26 12.09
N ALA A 375 12.74 -6.69 11.31
CA ALA A 375 13.86 -7.48 11.80
C ALA A 375 14.82 -6.64 12.66
N VAL A 376 15.19 -5.44 12.20
CA VAL A 376 16.13 -4.55 12.92
C VAL A 376 15.58 -4.14 14.27
N ILE A 377 14.29 -3.75 14.34
CA ILE A 377 13.65 -3.34 15.59
C ILE A 377 13.53 -4.54 16.55
N ALA A 378 13.16 -5.73 16.05
CA ALA A 378 13.08 -6.92 16.88
C ALA A 378 14.43 -7.22 17.56
N VAL A 379 15.51 -7.30 16.79
CA VAL A 379 16.88 -7.55 17.31
C VAL A 379 17.31 -6.43 18.28
N SER A 380 17.00 -5.17 17.95
CA SER A 380 17.37 -4.03 18.84
C SER A 380 16.63 -4.08 20.17
N LEU A 381 15.34 -4.42 20.16
CA LEU A 381 14.54 -4.58 21.37
C LEU A 381 15.05 -5.73 22.24
N ASP A 382 15.32 -6.89 21.63
CA ASP A 382 15.86 -8.05 22.36
C ASP A 382 17.22 -7.74 22.97
N PHE A 383 18.12 -7.08 22.23
CA PHE A 383 19.41 -6.64 22.73
C PHE A 383 19.29 -5.68 23.91
N LEU A 384 18.48 -4.63 23.79
CA LEU A 384 18.28 -3.64 24.84
C LEU A 384 17.57 -4.22 26.06
N THR A 385 16.63 -5.13 25.87
CA THR A 385 15.97 -5.85 26.96
C THR A 385 16.97 -6.73 27.73
N ASN A 386 17.91 -7.37 27.03
CA ASN A 386 18.96 -8.17 27.66
C ASN A 386 20.00 -7.30 28.40
N VAL A 387 20.37 -6.14 27.83
CA VAL A 387 21.37 -5.22 28.45
C VAL A 387 20.79 -4.50 29.69
N PHE A 388 19.54 -4.00 29.58
CA PHE A 388 18.92 -3.23 30.68
C PHE A 388 18.15 -4.10 31.68
N GLY A 389 18.09 -5.40 31.46
CA GLY A 389 17.83 -6.40 32.47
C GLY A 389 16.41 -6.95 32.56
N LYS A 390 16.37 -8.26 32.77
CA LYS A 390 15.19 -9.07 33.13
C LYS A 390 14.61 -8.77 34.54
N GLN A 391 15.16 -7.80 35.26
CA GLN A 391 14.79 -7.50 36.65
C GLN A 391 13.99 -6.18 36.71
N ASN A 392 12.69 -6.28 36.90
CA ASN A 392 11.67 -5.24 37.14
C ASN A 392 11.02 -4.63 35.89
N GLY A 393 9.69 -4.68 35.83
CA GLY A 393 8.85 -4.19 34.74
C GLY A 393 9.09 -2.74 34.25
N GLY A 394 9.79 -1.89 35.04
CA GLY A 394 10.17 -0.54 34.62
C GLY A 394 11.35 -0.48 33.65
N LYS A 395 12.22 -1.48 33.60
CA LYS A 395 13.44 -1.46 32.74
C LYS A 395 13.17 -1.90 31.30
N GLN A 396 12.15 -2.74 31.08
CA GLN A 396 11.69 -3.10 29.73
C GLN A 396 11.13 -1.87 29.00
N GLN A 397 10.49 -0.96 29.74
CA GLN A 397 9.97 0.31 29.22
C GLN A 397 11.10 1.24 28.77
N ILE A 398 12.24 1.30 29.49
CA ILE A 398 13.39 2.13 29.10
C ILE A 398 14.01 1.69 27.78
N GLY A 399 14.19 0.38 27.55
CA GLY A 399 14.72 -0.14 26.28
C GLY A 399 13.81 0.23 25.11
N PHE A 400 12.51 0.11 25.27
CA PHE A 400 11.52 0.48 24.27
C PHE A 400 11.53 1.99 23.97
N GLN A 401 11.63 2.83 25.02
CA GLN A 401 11.75 4.29 24.87
C GLN A 401 13.00 4.69 24.08
N ILE A 402 14.16 4.06 24.37
CA ILE A 402 15.40 4.31 23.62
C ILE A 402 15.22 3.97 22.13
N VAL A 403 14.60 2.83 21.79
CA VAL A 403 14.33 2.45 20.39
C VAL A 403 13.46 3.51 19.71
N LEU A 404 12.39 3.97 20.36
CA LEU A 404 11.49 5.00 19.80
C LEU A 404 12.22 6.34 19.58
N ILE A 405 13.06 6.77 20.53
CA ILE A 405 13.83 8.02 20.41
C ILE A 405 14.84 7.92 19.27
N VAL A 406 15.63 6.84 19.22
CA VAL A 406 16.61 6.63 18.14
C VAL A 406 15.91 6.56 16.78
N PHE A 407 14.80 5.83 16.70
CA PHE A 407 14.03 5.70 15.47
C PHE A 407 13.41 7.04 15.03
N SER A 408 12.89 7.85 15.96
CA SER A 408 12.43 9.21 15.71
C SER A 408 13.53 10.10 15.10
N LEU A 409 14.73 10.08 15.67
CA LEU A 409 15.87 10.84 15.17
C LEU A 409 16.31 10.38 13.77
N LEU A 410 16.28 9.07 13.51
CA LEU A 410 16.57 8.51 12.19
C LEU A 410 15.53 8.95 11.16
N VAL A 411 14.23 8.91 11.48
CA VAL A 411 13.15 9.37 10.60
C VAL A 411 13.30 10.86 10.27
N PHE A 412 13.60 11.68 11.28
CA PHE A 412 13.86 13.10 11.09
C PHE A 412 15.07 13.34 10.17
N GLY A 413 16.21 12.71 10.48
CA GLY A 413 17.46 12.90 9.74
C GLY A 413 17.36 12.43 8.29
N LEU A 414 16.83 11.22 8.07
CA LEU A 414 16.65 10.65 6.73
C LEU A 414 15.61 11.41 5.93
N GLY A 415 14.49 11.83 6.56
CA GLY A 415 13.46 12.62 5.93
C GLY A 415 13.96 13.99 5.48
N ALA A 416 14.70 14.69 6.35
CA ALA A 416 15.32 15.98 6.03
C ALA A 416 16.38 15.84 4.90
N TRP A 417 17.18 14.78 4.93
CA TRP A 417 18.15 14.50 3.88
C TRP A 417 17.48 14.20 2.54
N ALA A 418 16.47 13.34 2.52
CA ALA A 418 15.71 13.02 1.31
C ALA A 418 15.01 14.26 0.73
N TRP A 419 14.46 15.11 1.59
CA TRP A 419 13.87 16.39 1.16
C TRP A 419 14.89 17.34 0.54
N LYS A 420 16.07 17.53 1.15
CA LYS A 420 17.12 18.39 0.57
C LYS A 420 17.49 17.96 -0.85
N ARG A 421 17.53 16.65 -1.09
CA ARG A 421 17.82 16.08 -2.41
C ARG A 421 16.71 16.39 -3.42
N THR A 422 15.45 16.26 -3.01
CA THR A 422 14.28 16.53 -3.87
C THR A 422 14.09 18.04 -4.10
N LYS A 423 14.29 18.88 -3.08
CA LYS A 423 14.17 20.35 -3.20
C LYS A 423 15.13 20.90 -4.25
N LYS A 424 16.38 20.44 -4.27
CA LYS A 424 17.37 20.86 -5.26
C LYS A 424 16.96 20.50 -6.70
N ALA A 425 16.26 19.38 -6.87
CA ALA A 425 15.74 18.96 -8.16
C ALA A 425 14.49 19.78 -8.57
N LEU A 426 13.60 20.07 -7.63
CA LEU A 426 12.42 20.93 -7.87
C LEU A 426 12.78 22.35 -8.23
N SER A 427 13.81 22.95 -7.61
CA SER A 427 14.28 24.31 -7.93
C SER A 427 14.92 24.43 -9.30
N ASN A 428 15.27 23.32 -9.94
CA ASN A 428 15.81 23.29 -11.30
C ASN A 428 14.73 23.04 -12.38
N VAL A 429 13.47 22.76 -11.95
CA VAL A 429 12.32 22.47 -12.83
C VAL A 429 11.29 23.59 -12.80
N LEU A 430 11.28 24.42 -11.74
CA LEU A 430 10.50 25.66 -11.57
C LEU A 430 11.33 26.87 -12.01
#